data_17355842c49efcf2aa929efb456a1437
#
_entry.id   17355842c49efcf2aa929efb456a1437
#
_cell.length_a   1.000
_cell.length_b   1.000
_cell.length_c   1.000
_cell.angle_alpha   90.00
_cell.angle_beta   90.00
_cell.angle_gamma   90.00
#
_symmetry.space_group_name_H-M   'P 1'
#
loop_
_entity.id
_entity.type
_entity.pdbx_description
1 polymer ?
#
loop_
_entity_poly.entity_id
_entity_poly.type
_entity_poly.pdbx_seq_one_letter_code
_entity_poly.pdbx_strand_id
1 'polypeptide(L)'
;MAALCAFIGDEVSAVGFRLAGFAAHYPAPGQATALFRRLRAEAALILITQEARGWVGEGPVREAVLAGRPLVLVIPDVRGRIGPPDIGEAIRRQLGMAE
;
A
#
# COMPACT_ATOMS: atom_id res chain seq x y z
N MET A 1 16.86 2.20 -13.81
CA MET A 1 16.55 1.44 -12.61
C MET A 1 15.05 1.44 -12.37
N ALA A 2 14.49 0.28 -12.10
CA ALA A 2 13.06 0.17 -11.90
C ALA A 2 12.67 0.78 -10.57
N ALA A 3 11.52 1.44 -10.54
CA ALA A 3 10.99 1.98 -9.31
C ALA A 3 10.43 0.84 -8.46
N LEU A 4 10.62 0.94 -7.16
CA LEU A 4 10.09 -0.06 -6.25
C LEU A 4 8.64 0.28 -5.91
N CYS A 5 7.76 -0.68 -6.14
CA CYS A 5 6.36 -0.55 -5.75
C CYS A 5 6.13 -1.49 -4.58
N ALA A 6 5.70 -0.95 -3.46
CA ALA A 6 5.55 -1.70 -2.23
C ALA A 6 4.08 -1.81 -1.84
N PHE A 7 3.75 -2.88 -1.14
CA PHE A 7 2.41 -3.09 -0.62
C PHE A 7 2.51 -3.45 0.86
N ILE A 8 1.64 -2.89 1.67
CA ILE A 8 1.53 -3.22 3.08
C ILE A 8 0.08 -3.55 3.38
N GLY A 9 -0.16 -4.74 3.92
CA GLY A 9 -1.50 -5.16 4.25
C GLY A 9 -1.51 -6.53 4.88
N ASP A 10 -2.61 -7.23 4.71
CA ASP A 10 -2.75 -8.56 5.25
C ASP A 10 -2.03 -9.59 4.39
N GLU A 11 -1.86 -10.77 4.97
CA GLU A 11 -1.09 -11.82 4.32
C GLU A 11 -1.71 -12.26 3.00
N VAL A 12 -3.03 -12.41 2.97
CA VAL A 12 -3.69 -12.92 1.77
C VAL A 12 -3.52 -11.92 0.62
N SER A 13 -3.76 -10.65 0.89
CA SER A 13 -3.60 -9.63 -0.14
C SER A 13 -2.14 -9.51 -0.55
N ALA A 14 -1.22 -9.67 0.39
CA ALA A 14 0.20 -9.56 0.06
C ALA A 14 0.62 -10.61 -0.95
N VAL A 15 0.07 -11.82 -0.85
CA VAL A 15 0.39 -12.86 -1.82
C VAL A 15 -0.02 -12.42 -3.22
N GLY A 16 -1.23 -11.87 -3.35
CA GLY A 16 -1.70 -11.42 -4.64
C GLY A 16 -0.85 -10.31 -5.23
N PHE A 17 -0.48 -9.34 -4.41
CA PHE A 17 0.34 -8.24 -4.90
C PHE A 17 1.76 -8.70 -5.23
N ARG A 18 2.27 -9.66 -4.47
CA ARG A 18 3.59 -10.20 -4.79
C ARG A 18 3.60 -10.86 -6.15
N LEU A 19 2.53 -11.57 -6.49
CA LEU A 19 2.43 -12.19 -7.80
C LEU A 19 2.36 -11.13 -8.90
N ALA A 20 1.87 -9.95 -8.57
CA ALA A 20 1.79 -8.86 -9.53
C ALA A 20 3.08 -8.06 -9.62
N GLY A 21 4.11 -8.44 -8.86
CA GLY A 21 5.40 -7.77 -8.97
C GLY A 21 5.69 -6.75 -7.89
N PHE A 22 4.83 -6.65 -6.88
CA PHE A 22 5.07 -5.72 -5.79
C PHE A 22 5.98 -6.33 -4.74
N ALA A 23 6.73 -5.47 -4.04
CA ALA A 23 7.39 -5.88 -2.82
C ALA A 23 6.33 -5.84 -1.73
N ALA A 24 5.72 -6.98 -1.46
CA ALA A 24 4.55 -7.04 -0.59
C ALA A 24 4.93 -7.46 0.82
N HIS A 25 4.37 -6.76 1.80
CA HIS A 25 4.66 -6.98 3.20
C HIS A 25 3.37 -7.14 4.00
N TYR A 26 3.43 -8.00 5.01
CA TYR A 26 2.31 -8.12 5.94
C TYR A 26 2.88 -8.15 7.36
N PRO A 27 3.31 -7.00 7.86
CA PRO A 27 4.00 -6.91 9.15
C PRO A 27 3.06 -7.14 10.31
N ALA A 28 3.63 -7.52 11.45
CA ALA A 28 2.88 -7.47 12.69
C ALA A 28 2.55 -6.01 12.97
N PRO A 29 1.39 -5.74 13.59
CA PRO A 29 1.00 -4.34 13.80
C PRO A 29 2.05 -3.51 14.51
N GLY A 30 2.77 -4.10 15.46
CA GLY A 30 3.78 -3.34 16.19
C GLY A 30 5.00 -3.00 15.36
N GLN A 31 5.14 -3.59 14.17
CA GLN A 31 6.30 -3.34 13.32
C GLN A 31 5.94 -2.53 12.09
N ALA A 32 4.68 -2.19 11.94
CA ALA A 32 4.23 -1.56 10.71
C ALA A 32 4.79 -0.15 10.54
N THR A 33 4.91 0.61 11.61
CA THR A 33 5.40 1.97 11.52
C THR A 33 6.86 2.01 11.04
N ALA A 34 7.69 1.15 11.61
CA ALA A 34 9.09 1.12 11.22
C ALA A 34 9.23 0.68 9.77
N LEU A 35 8.44 -0.30 9.36
CA LEU A 35 8.48 -0.76 7.98
C LEU A 35 8.06 0.36 7.04
N PHE A 36 6.99 1.08 7.38
CA PHE A 36 6.51 2.16 6.53
C PHE A 36 7.58 3.22 6.35
N ARG A 37 8.25 3.59 7.43
CA ARG A 37 9.29 4.61 7.34
C ARG A 37 10.45 4.15 6.47
N ARG A 38 10.80 2.88 6.58
CA ARG A 38 11.87 2.36 5.72
C ARG A 38 11.45 2.39 4.26
N LEU A 39 10.22 2.02 3.97
CA LEU A 39 9.74 2.00 2.59
C LEU A 39 9.62 3.40 2.01
N ARG A 40 9.36 4.40 2.85
CA ARG A 40 9.32 5.77 2.36
C ARG A 40 10.64 6.18 1.72
N ALA A 41 11.75 5.64 2.21
CA ALA A 41 13.05 6.00 1.68
C ALA A 41 13.38 5.21 0.42
N GLU A 42 12.70 4.10 0.17
CA GLU A 42 13.08 3.19 -0.89
C GLU A 42 12.09 3.09 -2.02
N ALA A 43 10.81 3.30 -1.75
CA ALA A 43 9.78 3.01 -2.72
C ALA A 43 9.36 4.26 -3.47
N ALA A 44 8.91 4.06 -4.70
CA ALA A 44 8.28 5.12 -5.47
C ALA A 44 6.77 5.13 -5.27
N LEU A 45 6.21 3.99 -4.92
CA LEU A 45 4.78 3.84 -4.71
C LEU A 45 4.56 2.89 -3.55
N ILE A 46 3.70 3.28 -2.62
CA ILE A 46 3.31 2.42 -1.51
C ILE A 46 1.79 2.29 -1.53
N LEU A 47 1.32 1.06 -1.70
CA LEU A 47 -0.10 0.75 -1.54
C LEU A 47 -0.28 0.20 -0.14
N ILE A 48 -1.23 0.76 0.60
CA ILE A 48 -1.47 0.34 1.98
C ILE A 48 -2.96 0.17 2.18
N THR A 49 -3.36 -0.95 2.80
CA THR A 49 -4.77 -1.17 3.05
C THR A 49 -5.27 -0.27 4.16
N GLN A 50 -6.60 -0.08 4.21
CA GLN A 50 -7.20 0.68 5.30
C GLN A 50 -6.82 0.13 6.65
N GLU A 51 -6.83 -1.19 6.78
CA GLU A 51 -6.48 -1.80 8.05
C GLU A 51 -5.03 -1.54 8.42
N ALA A 52 -4.14 -1.71 7.46
CA ALA A 52 -2.71 -1.51 7.72
C ALA A 52 -2.39 -0.05 8.02
N ARG A 53 -3.17 0.86 7.46
CA ARG A 53 -2.99 2.26 7.77
C ARG A 53 -3.16 2.51 9.25
N GLY A 54 -4.10 1.79 9.87
CA GLY A 54 -4.29 1.90 11.31
C GLY A 54 -3.10 1.39 12.09
N TRP A 55 -2.41 0.38 11.55
CA TRP A 55 -1.23 -0.14 12.24
C TRP A 55 -0.08 0.87 12.19
N VAL A 56 0.10 1.51 11.05
CA VAL A 56 1.18 2.47 10.87
C VAL A 56 0.93 3.74 11.68
N GLY A 57 -0.30 4.16 11.72
CA GLY A 57 -0.64 5.39 12.41
C GLY A 57 -0.94 6.49 11.42
N GLU A 58 -1.90 7.33 11.78
CA GLU A 58 -2.36 8.38 10.88
C GLU A 58 -1.29 9.42 10.61
N GLY A 59 -0.49 9.73 11.63
CA GLY A 59 0.53 10.77 11.48
C GLY A 59 1.55 10.46 10.40
N PRO A 60 2.21 9.29 10.48
CA PRO A 60 3.20 8.95 9.46
C PRO A 60 2.61 8.86 8.06
N VAL A 61 1.39 8.32 7.95
CA VAL A 61 0.77 8.19 6.63
C VAL A 61 0.44 9.56 6.07
N ARG A 62 -0.16 10.44 6.89
CA ARG A 62 -0.49 11.77 6.43
C ARG A 62 0.76 12.53 6.01
N GLU A 63 1.80 12.40 6.79
CA GLU A 63 3.05 13.08 6.48
C GLU A 63 3.58 12.66 5.11
N ALA A 64 3.50 11.36 4.83
CA ALA A 64 3.98 10.86 3.55
C ALA A 64 3.09 11.34 2.41
N VAL A 65 1.78 11.33 2.62
CA VAL A 65 0.85 11.78 1.58
C VAL A 65 1.10 13.25 1.25
N LEU A 66 1.30 14.06 2.28
CA LEU A 66 1.53 15.49 2.06
C LEU A 66 2.86 15.75 1.39
N ALA A 67 3.85 14.93 1.66
CA ALA A 67 5.15 15.09 1.03
C ALA A 67 5.10 14.78 -0.47
N GLY A 68 4.16 13.93 -0.87
CA GLY A 68 3.98 13.61 -2.27
C GLY A 68 4.99 12.63 -2.83
N ARG A 69 5.95 12.20 -2.05
CA ARG A 69 6.98 11.29 -2.50
C ARG A 69 7.44 10.43 -1.34
N PRO A 70 7.30 9.12 -1.41
CA PRO A 70 6.68 8.37 -2.51
C PRO A 70 5.20 8.63 -2.60
N LEU A 71 4.59 8.19 -3.68
CA LEU A 71 3.14 8.23 -3.80
C LEU A 71 2.56 7.17 -2.88
N VAL A 72 1.68 7.57 -1.98
CA VAL A 72 1.06 6.65 -1.03
C VAL A 72 -0.43 6.60 -1.31
N LEU A 73 -0.93 5.40 -1.57
CA LEU A 73 -2.35 5.21 -1.86
C LEU A 73 -2.93 4.24 -0.85
N VAL A 74 -4.02 4.67 -0.22
CA VAL A 74 -4.75 3.83 0.73
C VAL A 74 -5.84 3.13 -0.06
N ILE A 75 -5.82 1.80 -0.04
CA ILE A 75 -6.79 1.03 -0.78
C ILE A 75 -7.67 0.27 0.20
N PRO A 76 -8.89 -0.07 -0.23
CA PRO A 76 -9.78 -0.81 0.66
C PRO A 76 -9.25 -2.21 0.91
N ASP A 77 -9.69 -2.81 2.00
CA ASP A 77 -9.36 -4.19 2.26
C ASP A 77 -10.05 -5.05 1.23
N VAL A 78 -9.27 -5.90 0.58
CA VAL A 78 -9.80 -6.70 -0.52
C VAL A 78 -9.85 -8.17 -0.19
N ARG A 79 -9.53 -8.49 1.03
CA ARG A 79 -9.45 -9.85 1.51
C ARG A 79 -10.77 -10.58 1.31
N GLY A 80 -10.73 -11.70 0.58
CA GLY A 80 -11.88 -12.56 0.44
C GLY A 80 -13.04 -11.99 -0.34
N ARG A 81 -12.86 -10.84 -0.98
CA ARG A 81 -13.96 -10.19 -1.64
C ARG A 81 -13.77 -9.98 -3.12
N ILE A 82 -12.63 -9.54 -3.52
CA ILE A 82 -12.47 -9.10 -4.90
C ILE A 82 -11.21 -9.69 -5.49
N GLY A 83 -11.23 -9.81 -6.79
CA GLY A 83 -10.10 -10.29 -7.51
C GLY A 83 -9.28 -9.17 -8.10
N PRO A 84 -8.25 -9.52 -8.88
CA PRO A 84 -7.35 -8.53 -9.44
C PRO A 84 -8.01 -7.39 -10.19
N PRO A 85 -9.08 -7.62 -10.99
CA PRO A 85 -9.68 -6.49 -11.71
C PRO A 85 -10.21 -5.43 -10.76
N ASP A 86 -10.76 -5.85 -9.63
CA ASP A 86 -11.29 -4.89 -8.68
C ASP A 86 -10.19 -4.08 -8.03
N ILE A 87 -9.04 -4.71 -7.82
CA ILE A 87 -7.90 -3.98 -7.27
C ILE A 87 -7.45 -2.91 -8.23
N GLY A 88 -7.38 -3.23 -9.52
CA GLY A 88 -6.99 -2.25 -10.50
C GLY A 88 -7.92 -1.08 -10.55
N GLU A 89 -9.21 -1.36 -10.44
CA GLU A 89 -10.19 -0.29 -10.45
C GLU A 89 -10.08 0.59 -9.22
N ALA A 90 -9.84 -0.02 -8.07
CA ALA A 90 -9.68 0.74 -6.83
C ALA A 90 -8.48 1.67 -6.93
N ILE A 91 -7.39 1.21 -7.51
CA ILE A 91 -6.20 2.01 -7.67
C ILE A 91 -6.48 3.19 -8.61
N ARG A 92 -7.15 2.92 -9.72
CA ARG A 92 -7.47 3.99 -10.65
C ARG A 92 -8.34 5.06 -10.01
N ARG A 93 -9.26 4.63 -9.17
CA ARG A 93 -10.14 5.56 -8.49
C ARG A 93 -9.35 6.45 -7.55
N GLN A 94 -8.40 5.87 -6.84
CA GLN A 94 -7.56 6.64 -5.93
C GLN A 94 -6.70 7.65 -6.67
N LEU A 95 -6.28 7.31 -7.87
CA LEU A 95 -5.46 8.19 -8.66
C LEU A 95 -6.27 9.23 -9.41
N GLY A 96 -7.58 9.15 -9.36
CA GLY A 96 -8.42 10.09 -10.09
C GLY A 96 -8.42 9.86 -11.58
N MET A 97 -8.11 8.67 -12.02
CA MET A 97 -8.04 8.34 -13.42
C MET A 97 -9.25 7.60 -13.90
N ALA A 98 -10.29 7.55 -13.09
CA ALA A 98 -11.52 6.91 -13.54
C ALA A 98 -12.14 7.76 -14.62
N GLU A 99 -12.65 7.19 -15.54
CA GLU A 99 -13.23 8.02 -16.52
C GLU A 99 -14.28 7.42 -16.96
#